data_02c24876d92409983ad82273682d009f
#
_entry.id   02c24876d92409983ad82273682d009f
#
_cell.length_a   1.000
_cell.length_b   1.000
_cell.length_c   1.000
_cell.angle_alpha   90.00
_cell.angle_beta   90.00
_cell.angle_gamma   90.00
#
_symmetry.space_group_name_H-M   'P 1'
#
loop_
_entity.id
_entity.type
_entity.pdbx_description
1 polymer ?
#
loop_
_entity_poly.entity_id
_entity_poly.type
_entity_poly.pdbx_seq_one_letter_code
_entity_poly.pdbx_strand_id
1 'polypeptide(L)'
;MENLIFSLNATVPVFLLMALGFLFRKLGWIDEVFASKMNQFVFLVPLPLLVFEDLASVDFQKVWNLKFVLFCFFVTLASIALAGILSLLWRDRGIRGEFIQASYRSSAALLGIAFIQNIYGDAGLAPLMIIGSVPLYNMMAVVVLSFFQPEQRKRDKLLWKKTLKGIVTNPIIIGIAAGLFWSALRIPMPYVIEKTVSNIGAVATPLGLMALGASFDVQKALGKIKPVIAACMLKLVGFTAVFLPFAVMLGFRREELIAILVMLGSATTVSCYVMAKNMGHEGTLTSGVVMLTTVFSAFTLTGGLFILKSMNLV
;
A
#
# COMPACT_ATOMS: atom_id res chain seq x y z
N MET A 1 -18.47 -1.12 19.49
CA MET A 1 -18.67 -2.38 18.74
C MET A 1 -18.80 -2.14 17.24
N GLU A 2 -19.56 -1.15 16.79
CA GLU A 2 -19.77 -0.83 15.37
C GLU A 2 -18.48 -0.63 14.56
N ASN A 3 -17.52 0.14 15.07
CA ASN A 3 -16.23 0.37 14.40
C ASN A 3 -15.41 -0.91 14.24
N LEU A 4 -15.47 -1.86 15.19
CA LEU A 4 -14.81 -3.15 15.06
C LEU A 4 -15.47 -4.02 14.00
N ILE A 5 -16.80 -4.08 14.01
CA ILE A 5 -17.58 -4.81 12.98
C ILE A 5 -17.28 -4.24 11.60
N PHE A 6 -17.25 -2.92 11.47
CA PHE A 6 -16.88 -2.25 10.22
C PHE A 6 -15.46 -2.62 9.77
N SER A 7 -14.48 -2.52 10.68
CA SER A 7 -13.10 -2.89 10.37
C SER A 7 -12.96 -4.36 9.94
N LEU A 8 -13.68 -5.26 10.59
CA LEU A 8 -13.71 -6.67 10.22
C LEU A 8 -14.38 -6.88 8.85
N ASN A 9 -15.48 -6.20 8.58
CA ASN A 9 -16.15 -6.26 7.27
C ASN A 9 -15.25 -5.78 6.12
N ALA A 10 -14.35 -4.84 6.38
CA ALA A 10 -13.39 -4.36 5.40
C ALA A 10 -12.17 -5.30 5.23
N THR A 11 -11.74 -5.99 6.29
CA THR A 11 -10.50 -6.80 6.28
C THR A 11 -10.73 -8.29 6.05
N VAL A 12 -11.84 -8.84 6.53
CA VAL A 12 -12.16 -10.27 6.37
C VAL A 12 -12.27 -10.69 4.90
N PRO A 13 -12.94 -9.95 3.99
CA PRO A 13 -12.98 -10.30 2.56
C PRO A 13 -11.58 -10.36 1.92
N VAL A 14 -10.68 -9.46 2.32
CA VAL A 14 -9.28 -9.46 1.84
C VAL A 14 -8.56 -10.75 2.26
N PHE A 15 -8.73 -11.14 3.53
CA PHE A 15 -8.18 -12.39 4.04
C PHE A 15 -8.78 -13.62 3.36
N LEU A 16 -10.10 -13.62 3.14
CA LEU A 16 -10.78 -14.74 2.47
C LEU A 16 -10.29 -14.93 1.03
N LEU A 17 -10.03 -13.86 0.28
CA LEU A 17 -9.46 -13.97 -1.06
C LEU A 17 -8.07 -14.61 -1.06
N MET A 18 -7.24 -14.29 -0.08
CA MET A 18 -5.94 -14.97 0.09
C MET A 18 -6.11 -16.45 0.46
N ALA A 19 -7.03 -16.75 1.37
CA ALA A 19 -7.34 -18.12 1.79
C ALA A 19 -7.88 -18.96 0.61
N LEU A 20 -8.74 -18.38 -0.23
CA LEU A 20 -9.22 -19.01 -1.46
C LEU A 20 -8.08 -19.29 -2.45
N GLY A 21 -7.16 -18.33 -2.64
CA GLY A 21 -5.97 -18.55 -3.48
C GLY A 21 -5.13 -19.74 -2.99
N PHE A 22 -4.89 -19.81 -1.68
CA PHE A 22 -4.18 -20.93 -1.05
C PHE A 22 -4.93 -22.27 -1.22
N LEU A 23 -6.26 -22.25 -1.06
CA LEU A 23 -7.12 -23.43 -1.24
C LEU A 23 -7.08 -23.90 -2.71
N PHE A 24 -7.21 -22.99 -3.68
CA PHE A 24 -7.17 -23.34 -5.10
C PHE A 24 -5.80 -23.89 -5.52
N ARG A 25 -4.71 -23.44 -4.88
CA ARG A 25 -3.39 -24.04 -5.02
C ARG A 25 -3.36 -25.48 -4.53
N LYS A 26 -3.95 -25.77 -3.36
CA LYS A 26 -4.04 -27.12 -2.80
C LYS A 26 -4.92 -28.05 -3.62
N LEU A 27 -5.99 -27.53 -4.22
CA LEU A 27 -6.89 -28.26 -5.10
C LEU A 27 -6.30 -28.48 -6.51
N GLY A 28 -5.13 -27.90 -6.83
CA GLY A 28 -4.50 -28.01 -8.13
C GLY A 28 -5.13 -27.14 -9.23
N TRP A 29 -6.08 -26.27 -8.90
CA TRP A 29 -6.70 -25.33 -9.87
C TRP A 29 -5.76 -24.18 -10.24
N ILE A 30 -4.92 -23.75 -9.33
CA ILE A 30 -3.88 -22.76 -9.53
C ILE A 30 -2.53 -23.45 -9.29
N ASP A 31 -1.72 -23.58 -10.33
CA ASP A 31 -0.34 -24.02 -10.21
C ASP A 31 0.62 -22.83 -10.02
N GLU A 32 1.90 -23.07 -9.85
CA GLU A 32 2.90 -22.03 -9.63
C GLU A 32 3.08 -21.14 -10.86
N VAL A 33 2.98 -21.72 -12.07
CA VAL A 33 3.09 -20.98 -13.32
C VAL A 33 1.91 -20.04 -13.49
N PHE A 34 0.70 -20.52 -13.24
CA PHE A 34 -0.51 -19.69 -13.31
C PHE A 34 -0.51 -18.58 -12.27
N ALA A 35 -0.16 -18.87 -11.01
CA ALA A 35 -0.02 -17.85 -9.96
C ALA A 35 1.00 -16.75 -10.35
N SER A 36 2.13 -17.16 -10.95
CA SER A 36 3.14 -16.22 -11.46
C SER A 36 2.59 -15.35 -12.59
N LYS A 37 1.84 -15.94 -13.54
CA LYS A 37 1.20 -15.23 -14.66
C LYS A 37 0.12 -14.27 -14.18
N MET A 38 -0.71 -14.67 -13.21
CA MET A 38 -1.68 -13.77 -12.55
C MET A 38 -0.97 -12.56 -11.96
N ASN A 39 0.10 -12.78 -11.19
CA ASN A 39 0.87 -11.72 -10.56
C ASN A 39 1.51 -10.78 -11.60
N GLN A 40 2.06 -11.32 -12.69
CA GLN A 40 2.62 -10.53 -13.79
C GLN A 40 1.54 -9.70 -14.50
N PHE A 41 0.38 -10.28 -14.78
CA PHE A 41 -0.74 -9.58 -15.41
C PHE A 41 -1.23 -8.42 -14.53
N VAL A 42 -1.40 -8.66 -13.22
CA VAL A 42 -1.80 -7.61 -12.26
C VAL A 42 -0.80 -6.46 -12.26
N PHE A 43 0.49 -6.75 -12.28
CA PHE A 43 1.54 -5.74 -12.30
C PHE A 43 1.55 -4.89 -13.58
N LEU A 44 1.29 -5.51 -14.74
CA LEU A 44 1.41 -4.85 -16.05
C LEU A 44 0.17 -4.05 -16.43
N VAL A 45 -1.03 -4.47 -16.01
CA VAL A 45 -2.29 -3.90 -16.53
C VAL A 45 -3.19 -3.37 -15.42
N PRO A 46 -3.83 -4.21 -14.57
CA PRO A 46 -4.78 -3.70 -13.58
C PRO A 46 -4.19 -2.71 -12.58
N LEU A 47 -2.99 -2.96 -12.08
CA LEU A 47 -2.38 -2.11 -11.04
C LEU A 47 -2.01 -0.70 -11.55
N PRO A 48 -1.39 -0.53 -12.74
CA PRO A 48 -1.20 0.80 -13.32
C PRO A 48 -2.50 1.56 -13.59
N LEU A 49 -3.55 0.86 -14.04
CA LEU A 49 -4.85 1.47 -14.29
C LEU A 49 -5.57 1.87 -12.99
N LEU A 50 -5.45 1.06 -11.94
CA LEU A 50 -5.96 1.40 -10.61
C LEU A 50 -5.30 2.67 -10.09
N VAL A 51 -3.96 2.76 -10.16
CA VAL A 51 -3.22 3.94 -9.70
C VAL A 51 -3.51 5.17 -10.59
N PHE A 52 -3.69 4.97 -11.89
CA PHE A 52 -4.13 6.03 -12.80
C PHE A 52 -5.51 6.57 -12.38
N GLU A 53 -6.49 5.69 -12.15
CA GLU A 53 -7.85 6.05 -11.74
C GLU A 53 -7.86 6.81 -10.41
N ASP A 54 -7.15 6.29 -9.40
CA ASP A 54 -7.01 6.93 -8.09
C ASP A 54 -6.51 8.38 -8.18
N LEU A 55 -5.61 8.68 -9.13
CA LEU A 55 -5.02 10.00 -9.29
C LEU A 55 -5.76 10.89 -10.29
N ALA A 56 -6.32 10.30 -11.35
CA ALA A 56 -7.08 11.03 -12.38
C ALA A 56 -8.42 11.56 -11.85
N SER A 57 -9.04 10.87 -10.87
CA SER A 57 -10.33 11.25 -10.28
C SER A 57 -10.23 12.37 -9.25
N VAL A 58 -9.02 12.78 -8.86
CA VAL A 58 -8.84 13.79 -7.82
C VAL A 58 -9.11 15.20 -8.34
N ASP A 59 -10.07 15.88 -7.70
CA ASP A 59 -10.35 17.30 -7.94
C ASP A 59 -9.54 18.19 -6.97
N PHE A 60 -8.42 18.72 -7.48
CA PHE A 60 -7.51 19.56 -6.69
C PHE A 60 -8.11 20.87 -6.17
N GLN A 61 -9.34 21.25 -6.53
CA GLN A 61 -9.90 22.56 -6.17
C GLN A 61 -10.96 22.53 -5.10
N LYS A 62 -11.68 21.41 -4.91
CA LYS A 62 -12.86 21.40 -4.05
C LYS A 62 -12.59 21.49 -2.56
N VAL A 63 -11.46 20.96 -2.10
CA VAL A 63 -11.10 21.00 -0.67
C VAL A 63 -9.58 21.08 -0.56
N TRP A 64 -8.98 22.25 -0.89
CA TRP A 64 -7.53 22.38 -0.84
C TRP A 64 -7.05 22.70 0.58
N ASN A 65 -6.46 21.72 1.25
CA ASN A 65 -5.74 21.89 2.51
C ASN A 65 -4.26 21.54 2.32
N LEU A 66 -3.48 22.53 1.85
CA LEU A 66 -2.06 22.35 1.58
C LEU A 66 -1.28 21.86 2.80
N LYS A 67 -1.63 22.34 4.00
CA LYS A 67 -0.99 21.91 5.26
C LYS A 67 -1.16 20.42 5.47
N PHE A 68 -2.35 19.90 5.24
CA PHE A 68 -2.67 18.48 5.38
C PHE A 68 -1.94 17.61 4.33
N VAL A 69 -1.97 18.03 3.06
CA VAL A 69 -1.27 17.31 1.96
C VAL A 69 0.24 17.27 2.21
N LEU A 70 0.84 18.40 2.59
CA LEU A 70 2.28 18.46 2.92
C LEU A 70 2.61 17.60 4.14
N PHE A 71 1.76 17.58 5.16
CA PHE A 71 1.93 16.71 6.30
C PHE A 71 1.93 15.24 5.88
N CYS A 72 0.94 14.78 5.10
CA CYS A 72 0.88 13.41 4.58
C CYS A 72 2.13 13.07 3.77
N PHE A 73 2.61 13.98 2.92
CA PHE A 73 3.81 13.81 2.12
C PHE A 73 5.07 13.65 2.99
N PHE A 74 5.32 14.59 3.91
CA PHE A 74 6.54 14.57 4.74
C PHE A 74 6.54 13.42 5.74
N VAL A 75 5.38 13.07 6.33
CA VAL A 75 5.28 11.93 7.23
C VAL A 75 5.48 10.61 6.46
N THR A 76 4.99 10.51 5.24
CA THR A 76 5.29 9.37 4.37
C THR A 76 6.78 9.26 4.10
N LEU A 77 7.44 10.36 3.74
CA LEU A 77 8.88 10.39 3.51
C LEU A 77 9.69 10.03 4.77
N ALA A 78 9.28 10.55 5.93
CA ALA A 78 9.87 10.20 7.21
C ALA A 78 9.68 8.72 7.57
N SER A 79 8.51 8.16 7.28
CA SER A 79 8.21 6.73 7.45
C SER A 79 9.13 5.84 6.58
N ILE A 80 9.36 6.26 5.33
CA ILE A 80 10.29 5.57 4.41
C ILE A 80 11.72 5.64 4.95
N ALA A 81 12.16 6.81 5.40
CA ALA A 81 13.49 7.00 5.96
C ALA A 81 13.68 6.15 7.23
N LEU A 82 12.71 6.15 8.14
CA LEU A 82 12.73 5.36 9.37
C LEU A 82 12.76 3.85 9.06
N ALA A 83 11.91 3.37 8.14
CA ALA A 83 11.95 1.99 7.68
C ALA A 83 13.30 1.65 7.03
N GLY A 84 13.89 2.59 6.27
CA GLY A 84 15.22 2.47 5.69
C GLY A 84 16.30 2.27 6.74
N ILE A 85 16.31 3.09 7.79
CA ILE A 85 17.24 2.99 8.91
C ILE A 85 17.08 1.64 9.63
N LEU A 86 15.83 1.28 9.97
CA LEU A 86 15.55 0.02 10.66
C LEU A 86 15.88 -1.21 9.78
N SER A 87 15.80 -1.08 8.46
CA SER A 87 16.19 -2.15 7.53
C SER A 87 17.68 -2.56 7.65
N LEU A 88 18.52 -1.67 8.17
CA LEU A 88 19.96 -1.96 8.40
C LEU A 88 20.19 -3.10 9.41
N LEU A 89 19.19 -3.42 10.24
CA LEU A 89 19.21 -4.58 11.12
C LEU A 89 19.30 -5.91 10.35
N TRP A 90 18.89 -5.92 9.08
CA TRP A 90 18.89 -7.11 8.23
C TRP A 90 20.11 -7.11 7.31
N ARG A 91 20.85 -8.22 7.25
CA ARG A 91 22.05 -8.35 6.39
C ARG A 91 21.70 -8.58 4.92
N ASP A 92 20.58 -9.27 4.66
CA ASP A 92 20.14 -9.59 3.30
C ASP A 92 19.53 -8.36 2.63
N ARG A 93 20.04 -8.00 1.45
CA ARG A 93 19.55 -6.86 0.66
C ARG A 93 18.11 -7.06 0.17
N GLY A 94 17.77 -8.27 -0.25
CA GLY A 94 16.40 -8.59 -0.70
C GLY A 94 15.39 -8.39 0.44
N ILE A 95 15.74 -8.83 1.64
CA ILE A 95 14.93 -8.61 2.85
C ILE A 95 14.81 -7.10 3.14
N ARG A 96 15.88 -6.30 2.99
CA ARG A 96 15.82 -4.85 3.22
C ARG A 96 14.79 -4.17 2.30
N GLY A 97 14.84 -4.46 1.00
CA GLY A 97 13.92 -3.87 0.04
C GLY A 97 12.45 -4.20 0.33
N GLU A 98 12.16 -5.48 0.59
CA GLU A 98 10.83 -5.93 0.97
C GLU A 98 10.38 -5.32 2.31
N PHE A 99 11.26 -5.30 3.34
CA PHE A 99 10.98 -4.74 4.65
C PHE A 99 10.60 -3.26 4.57
N ILE A 100 11.42 -2.45 3.87
CA ILE A 100 11.16 -1.02 3.74
C ILE A 100 9.78 -0.79 3.14
N GLN A 101 9.53 -1.32 1.93
CA GLN A 101 8.27 -1.03 1.25
C GLN A 101 7.05 -1.60 1.97
N ALA A 102 7.15 -2.79 2.56
CA ALA A 102 6.04 -3.41 3.27
C ALA A 102 5.69 -2.67 4.58
N SER A 103 6.68 -2.02 5.22
CA SER A 103 6.46 -1.27 6.45
C SER A 103 5.73 0.04 6.22
N TYR A 104 6.07 0.85 5.20
CA TYR A 104 5.48 2.18 5.06
C TYR A 104 4.21 2.22 4.21
N ARG A 105 4.02 1.30 3.28
CA ARG A 105 2.86 1.33 2.37
C ARG A 105 1.58 0.92 3.06
N SER A 106 0.54 1.69 2.82
CA SER A 106 -0.81 1.47 3.34
C SER A 106 -1.80 1.21 2.23
N SER A 107 -2.88 0.50 2.54
CA SER A 107 -4.09 0.43 1.73
C SER A 107 -4.94 1.71 1.95
N ALA A 108 -4.28 2.89 1.82
CA ALA A 108 -4.83 4.17 2.20
C ALA A 108 -6.03 4.58 1.33
N ALA A 109 -5.96 4.34 0.01
CA ALA A 109 -7.05 4.68 -0.89
C ALA A 109 -8.32 3.87 -0.55
N LEU A 110 -8.20 2.56 -0.43
CA LEU A 110 -9.35 1.67 -0.24
C LEU A 110 -9.93 1.76 1.18
N LEU A 111 -9.07 1.60 2.20
CA LEU A 111 -9.51 1.63 3.58
C LEU A 111 -9.74 3.05 4.09
N GLY A 112 -8.98 4.05 3.61
CA GLY A 112 -9.12 5.44 4.02
C GLY A 112 -10.47 6.02 3.65
N ILE A 113 -10.86 5.88 2.40
CA ILE A 113 -12.19 6.33 1.93
C ILE A 113 -13.29 5.61 2.71
N ALA A 114 -13.22 4.28 2.81
CA ALA A 114 -14.25 3.48 3.49
C ALA A 114 -14.39 3.86 4.98
N PHE A 115 -13.28 4.09 5.69
CA PHE A 115 -13.32 4.50 7.10
C PHE A 115 -13.93 5.88 7.29
N ILE A 116 -13.53 6.86 6.47
CA ILE A 116 -14.05 8.22 6.57
C ILE A 116 -15.53 8.24 6.21
N GLN A 117 -15.94 7.58 5.12
CA GLN A 117 -17.35 7.46 4.73
C GLN A 117 -18.20 6.79 5.80
N ASN A 118 -17.69 5.76 6.48
CA ASN A 118 -18.46 5.08 7.53
C ASN A 118 -18.68 5.97 8.77
N ILE A 119 -17.77 6.91 9.05
CA ILE A 119 -17.84 7.75 10.25
C ILE A 119 -18.57 9.06 9.97
N TYR A 120 -18.36 9.67 8.80
CA TYR A 120 -18.84 11.01 8.45
C TYR A 120 -19.90 11.03 7.34
N GLY A 121 -20.12 9.91 6.63
CA GLY A 121 -21.13 9.79 5.58
C GLY A 121 -20.63 10.13 4.17
N ASP A 122 -19.45 10.73 4.04
CA ASP A 122 -18.83 11.07 2.76
C ASP A 122 -17.33 10.78 2.74
N ALA A 123 -16.66 10.95 1.59
CA ALA A 123 -15.25 10.67 1.45
C ALA A 123 -14.34 11.72 2.11
N GLY A 124 -14.88 12.87 2.51
CA GLY A 124 -14.20 13.94 3.23
C GLY A 124 -12.82 14.30 2.68
N LEU A 125 -11.81 14.26 3.56
CA LEU A 125 -10.41 14.58 3.23
C LEU A 125 -9.60 13.37 2.70
N ALA A 126 -10.21 12.18 2.51
CA ALA A 126 -9.49 11.01 2.01
C ALA A 126 -8.79 11.25 0.67
N PRO A 127 -9.38 11.96 -0.32
CA PRO A 127 -8.68 12.28 -1.57
C PRO A 127 -7.39 13.07 -1.37
N LEU A 128 -7.35 14.02 -0.44
CA LEU A 128 -6.14 14.81 -0.14
C LEU A 128 -5.04 13.97 0.50
N MET A 129 -5.41 13.03 1.38
CA MET A 129 -4.47 12.05 1.93
C MET A 129 -3.89 11.17 0.81
N ILE A 130 -4.70 10.74 -0.15
CA ILE A 130 -4.27 9.94 -1.30
C ILE A 130 -3.24 10.72 -2.12
N ILE A 131 -3.51 11.99 -2.45
CA ILE A 131 -2.57 12.85 -3.18
C ILE A 131 -1.23 12.98 -2.43
N GLY A 132 -1.28 13.22 -1.13
CA GLY A 132 -0.07 13.42 -0.32
C GLY A 132 0.76 12.15 -0.12
N SER A 133 0.16 10.95 -0.22
CA SER A 133 0.85 9.71 0.14
C SER A 133 1.00 8.70 -0.99
N VAL A 134 -0.05 8.41 -1.78
CA VAL A 134 -0.08 7.27 -2.72
C VAL A 134 0.92 7.41 -3.88
N PRO A 135 1.11 8.58 -4.53
CA PRO A 135 2.16 8.73 -5.53
C PRO A 135 3.54 8.42 -4.96
N LEU A 136 3.82 8.94 -3.75
CA LEU A 136 5.09 8.69 -3.06
C LEU A 136 5.25 7.22 -2.67
N TYR A 137 4.18 6.56 -2.21
CA TYR A 137 4.21 5.13 -1.92
C TYR A 137 4.67 4.30 -3.13
N ASN A 138 4.09 4.55 -4.28
CA ASN A 138 4.37 3.78 -5.48
C ASN A 138 5.74 4.10 -6.10
N MET A 139 6.08 5.39 -6.21
CA MET A 139 7.39 5.81 -6.72
C MET A 139 8.53 5.26 -5.86
N MET A 140 8.44 5.45 -4.54
CA MET A 140 9.49 5.01 -3.64
C MET A 140 9.58 3.49 -3.53
N ALA A 141 8.48 2.75 -3.70
CA ALA A 141 8.52 1.29 -3.78
C ALA A 141 9.33 0.83 -4.99
N VAL A 142 9.12 1.43 -6.18
CA VAL A 142 9.92 1.11 -7.37
C VAL A 142 11.40 1.44 -7.14
N VAL A 143 11.71 2.61 -6.56
CA VAL A 143 13.09 3.02 -6.26
C VAL A 143 13.74 2.03 -5.28
N VAL A 144 13.09 1.75 -4.14
CA VAL A 144 13.61 0.88 -3.09
C VAL A 144 13.82 -0.54 -3.61
N LEU A 145 12.84 -1.13 -4.28
CA LEU A 145 12.96 -2.49 -4.83
C LEU A 145 14.03 -2.57 -5.91
N SER A 146 14.15 -1.57 -6.78
CA SER A 146 15.22 -1.52 -7.78
C SER A 146 16.61 -1.42 -7.13
N PHE A 147 16.74 -0.59 -6.08
CA PHE A 147 18.02 -0.37 -5.40
C PHE A 147 18.47 -1.60 -4.58
N PHE A 148 17.53 -2.31 -3.97
CA PHE A 148 17.80 -3.48 -3.12
C PHE A 148 17.63 -4.83 -3.83
N GLN A 149 17.59 -4.85 -5.17
CA GLN A 149 17.46 -6.07 -5.95
C GLN A 149 18.57 -7.08 -5.61
N PRO A 150 18.24 -8.37 -5.34
CA PRO A 150 19.22 -9.37 -4.84
C PRO A 150 20.38 -9.63 -5.79
N GLU A 151 20.13 -9.58 -7.11
CA GLU A 151 21.14 -9.89 -8.14
C GLU A 151 22.18 -8.77 -8.37
N GLN A 152 21.94 -7.57 -7.87
CA GLN A 152 22.82 -6.42 -8.09
C GLN A 152 23.98 -6.36 -7.08
N ARG A 153 24.94 -7.30 -7.17
CA ARG A 153 26.12 -7.34 -6.29
C ARG A 153 27.26 -6.39 -6.68
N LYS A 154 27.30 -5.82 -7.88
CA LYS A 154 28.41 -4.96 -8.35
C LYS A 154 27.97 -3.51 -8.52
N ARG A 155 28.72 -2.57 -7.90
CA ARG A 155 28.61 -1.11 -8.09
C ARG A 155 29.21 -0.72 -9.44
N ASP A 156 28.44 -0.82 -10.50
CA ASP A 156 28.85 -0.34 -11.82
C ASP A 156 28.06 0.93 -12.20
N LYS A 157 28.73 1.95 -12.74
CA LYS A 157 28.06 3.16 -13.24
C LYS A 157 26.99 2.84 -14.28
N LEU A 158 27.11 1.72 -14.99
CA LEU A 158 26.13 1.20 -15.92
C LEU A 158 24.83 0.75 -15.25
N LEU A 159 24.91 0.32 -13.96
CA LEU A 159 23.76 -0.11 -13.16
C LEU A 159 22.80 1.05 -12.85
N TRP A 160 23.30 2.26 -12.59
CA TRP A 160 22.47 3.43 -12.34
C TRP A 160 21.60 3.78 -13.54
N LYS A 161 22.16 3.73 -14.76
CA LYS A 161 21.40 3.95 -16.00
C LYS A 161 20.33 2.88 -16.21
N LYS A 162 20.67 1.61 -15.95
CA LYS A 162 19.73 0.48 -16.00
C LYS A 162 18.59 0.63 -14.98
N THR A 163 18.94 0.97 -13.74
CA THR A 163 17.97 1.21 -12.66
C THR A 163 17.06 2.39 -12.99
N LEU A 164 17.62 3.52 -13.42
CA LEU A 164 16.84 4.69 -13.82
C LEU A 164 15.92 4.39 -15.00
N LYS A 165 16.41 3.69 -16.02
CA LYS A 165 15.58 3.23 -17.14
C LYS A 165 14.45 2.32 -16.64
N GLY A 166 14.75 1.36 -15.77
CA GLY A 166 13.75 0.46 -15.17
C GLY A 166 12.68 1.20 -14.35
N ILE A 167 13.06 2.29 -13.66
CA ILE A 167 12.11 3.14 -12.94
C ILE A 167 11.19 3.87 -13.92
N VAL A 168 11.76 4.56 -14.92
CA VAL A 168 10.98 5.37 -15.88
C VAL A 168 10.07 4.49 -16.75
N THR A 169 10.49 3.28 -17.09
CA THR A 169 9.68 2.33 -17.88
C THR A 169 8.78 1.44 -17.04
N ASN A 170 8.74 1.64 -15.71
CA ASN A 170 7.86 0.87 -14.84
C ASN A 170 6.39 1.22 -15.11
N PRO A 171 5.51 0.23 -15.38
CA PRO A 171 4.11 0.49 -15.73
C PRO A 171 3.36 1.28 -14.64
N ILE A 172 3.71 1.10 -13.38
CA ILE A 172 3.08 1.84 -12.26
C ILE A 172 3.50 3.31 -12.30
N ILE A 173 4.78 3.61 -12.59
CA ILE A 173 5.26 5.00 -12.74
C ILE A 173 4.57 5.68 -13.94
N ILE A 174 4.37 4.94 -15.02
CA ILE A 174 3.61 5.44 -16.18
C ILE A 174 2.16 5.73 -15.79
N GLY A 175 1.51 4.84 -15.04
CA GLY A 175 0.16 5.04 -14.52
C GLY A 175 0.04 6.28 -13.63
N ILE A 176 1.01 6.48 -12.71
CA ILE A 176 1.09 7.68 -11.86
C ILE A 176 1.20 8.95 -12.72
N ALA A 177 2.17 8.97 -13.64
CA ALA A 177 2.42 10.14 -14.49
C ALA A 177 1.19 10.47 -15.34
N ALA A 178 0.57 9.46 -15.95
CA ALA A 178 -0.65 9.64 -16.74
C ALA A 178 -1.83 10.15 -15.89
N GLY A 179 -2.05 9.59 -14.67
CA GLY A 179 -3.11 10.02 -13.77
C GLY A 179 -2.95 11.46 -13.29
N LEU A 180 -1.74 11.82 -12.86
CA LEU A 180 -1.44 13.21 -12.46
C LEU A 180 -1.59 14.19 -13.62
N PHE A 181 -1.12 13.81 -14.81
CA PHE A 181 -1.25 14.62 -16.02
C PHE A 181 -2.72 14.82 -16.40
N TRP A 182 -3.52 13.75 -16.36
CA TRP A 182 -4.96 13.81 -16.65
C TRP A 182 -5.70 14.74 -15.69
N SER A 183 -5.47 14.57 -14.40
CA SER A 183 -6.04 15.40 -13.34
C SER A 183 -5.62 16.88 -13.47
N ALA A 184 -4.35 17.15 -13.78
CA ALA A 184 -3.84 18.52 -13.96
C ALA A 184 -4.50 19.24 -15.16
N LEU A 185 -4.77 18.53 -16.25
CA LEU A 185 -5.44 19.06 -17.44
C LEU A 185 -6.96 19.19 -17.28
N ARG A 186 -7.55 18.57 -16.23
CA ARG A 186 -9.00 18.58 -15.97
C ARG A 186 -9.83 18.09 -17.16
N ILE A 187 -9.32 17.14 -17.92
CA ILE A 187 -10.03 16.56 -19.06
C ILE A 187 -11.14 15.68 -18.51
N PRO A 188 -12.42 15.94 -18.83
CA PRO A 188 -13.49 15.04 -18.45
C PRO A 188 -13.27 13.70 -19.12
N MET A 189 -13.31 12.62 -18.31
CA MET A 189 -13.15 11.28 -18.85
C MET A 189 -14.50 10.83 -19.43
N PRO A 190 -14.57 10.41 -20.70
CA PRO A 190 -15.80 9.85 -21.26
C PRO A 190 -16.22 8.63 -20.44
N TYR A 191 -17.51 8.53 -20.10
CA TYR A 191 -18.05 7.48 -19.23
C TYR A 191 -17.63 6.06 -19.62
N VAL A 192 -17.60 5.77 -20.93
CA VAL A 192 -17.21 4.43 -21.42
C VAL A 192 -15.74 4.12 -21.07
N ILE A 193 -14.85 5.11 -21.19
CA ILE A 193 -13.41 4.95 -20.85
C ILE A 193 -13.24 4.83 -19.35
N GLU A 194 -13.87 5.71 -18.58
CA GLU A 194 -13.85 5.68 -17.11
C GLU A 194 -14.32 4.31 -16.59
N LYS A 195 -15.47 3.85 -17.05
CA LYS A 195 -16.04 2.55 -16.64
C LYS A 195 -15.13 1.37 -17.05
N THR A 196 -14.49 1.44 -18.21
CA THR A 196 -13.55 0.39 -18.66
C THR A 196 -12.29 0.38 -17.80
N VAL A 197 -11.69 1.53 -17.53
CA VAL A 197 -10.51 1.67 -16.67
C VAL A 197 -10.82 1.17 -15.26
N SER A 198 -11.94 1.60 -14.69
CA SER A 198 -12.41 1.20 -13.37
C SER A 198 -12.63 -0.32 -13.26
N ASN A 199 -13.31 -0.94 -14.24
CA ASN A 199 -13.53 -2.38 -14.26
C ASN A 199 -12.22 -3.18 -14.32
N ILE A 200 -11.24 -2.74 -15.11
CA ILE A 200 -9.94 -3.41 -15.19
C ILE A 200 -9.13 -3.15 -13.90
N GLY A 201 -9.10 -1.91 -13.41
CA GLY A 201 -8.42 -1.53 -12.18
C GLY A 201 -8.94 -2.32 -10.97
N ALA A 202 -10.26 -2.51 -10.87
CA ALA A 202 -10.91 -3.25 -9.79
C ALA A 202 -10.43 -4.72 -9.69
N VAL A 203 -9.95 -5.32 -10.77
CA VAL A 203 -9.40 -6.69 -10.77
C VAL A 203 -8.05 -6.77 -10.06
N ALA A 204 -7.32 -5.66 -9.92
CA ALA A 204 -5.97 -5.64 -9.36
C ALA A 204 -5.89 -6.27 -7.95
N THR A 205 -6.75 -5.83 -7.04
CA THR A 205 -6.74 -6.29 -5.66
C THR A 205 -7.18 -7.75 -5.52
N PRO A 206 -8.34 -8.20 -6.00
CA PRO A 206 -8.78 -9.58 -5.81
C PRO A 206 -7.86 -10.59 -6.50
N LEU A 207 -7.40 -10.31 -7.72
CA LEU A 207 -6.52 -11.20 -8.44
C LEU A 207 -5.11 -11.24 -7.80
N GLY A 208 -4.60 -10.10 -7.35
CA GLY A 208 -3.33 -10.01 -6.62
C GLY A 208 -3.35 -10.75 -5.29
N LEU A 209 -4.47 -10.69 -4.55
CA LEU A 209 -4.65 -11.43 -3.28
C LEU A 209 -4.73 -12.94 -3.50
N MET A 210 -5.45 -13.39 -4.53
CA MET A 210 -5.48 -14.81 -4.88
C MET A 210 -4.10 -15.31 -5.34
N ALA A 211 -3.38 -14.52 -6.16
CA ALA A 211 -2.01 -14.87 -6.57
C ALA A 211 -1.05 -14.93 -5.36
N LEU A 212 -1.19 -14.00 -4.41
CA LEU A 212 -0.44 -14.01 -3.15
C LEU A 212 -0.73 -15.27 -2.35
N GLY A 213 -2.01 -15.60 -2.12
CA GLY A 213 -2.43 -16.78 -1.38
C GLY A 213 -1.94 -18.08 -2.03
N ALA A 214 -2.08 -18.19 -3.37
CA ALA A 214 -1.60 -19.35 -4.12
C ALA A 214 -0.06 -19.50 -4.09
N SER A 215 0.67 -18.41 -3.97
CA SER A 215 2.15 -18.42 -3.89
C SER A 215 2.68 -18.47 -2.45
N PHE A 216 1.80 -18.44 -1.44
CA PHE A 216 2.22 -18.37 -0.05
C PHE A 216 2.82 -19.71 0.42
N ASP A 217 4.05 -19.62 0.92
CA ASP A 217 4.81 -20.74 1.49
C ASP A 217 5.00 -20.51 2.99
N VAL A 218 4.28 -21.28 3.79
CA VAL A 218 4.29 -21.19 5.26
C VAL A 218 5.69 -21.43 5.83
N GLN A 219 6.43 -22.41 5.29
CA GLN A 219 7.77 -22.75 5.81
C GLN A 219 8.78 -21.63 5.54
N LYS A 220 8.75 -21.04 4.35
CA LYS A 220 9.59 -19.88 4.01
C LYS A 220 9.21 -18.66 4.85
N ALA A 221 7.92 -18.42 5.07
CA ALA A 221 7.44 -17.32 5.90
C ALA A 221 7.90 -17.45 7.36
N LEU A 222 7.84 -18.66 7.93
CA LEU A 222 8.36 -18.93 9.27
C LEU A 222 9.87 -18.71 9.37
N GLY A 223 10.63 -19.01 8.32
CA GLY A 223 12.07 -18.71 8.24
C GLY A 223 12.40 -17.21 8.27
N LYS A 224 11.44 -16.35 7.91
CA LYS A 224 11.56 -14.88 7.92
C LYS A 224 10.64 -14.20 8.94
N ILE A 225 10.19 -14.91 9.96
CA ILE A 225 9.19 -14.42 10.91
C ILE A 225 9.65 -13.15 11.67
N LYS A 226 10.94 -13.06 12.03
CA LYS A 226 11.47 -11.89 12.75
C LYS A 226 11.33 -10.59 11.95
N PRO A 227 11.82 -10.48 10.68
CA PRO A 227 11.60 -9.27 9.89
C PRO A 227 10.13 -9.04 9.54
N VAL A 228 9.32 -10.09 9.40
CA VAL A 228 7.87 -9.95 9.17
C VAL A 228 7.19 -9.29 10.37
N ILE A 229 7.41 -9.81 11.60
CA ILE A 229 6.84 -9.23 12.82
C ILE A 229 7.34 -7.80 13.02
N ALA A 230 8.64 -7.54 12.82
CA ALA A 230 9.19 -6.18 12.95
C ALA A 230 8.52 -5.19 11.98
N ALA A 231 8.30 -5.59 10.72
CA ALA A 231 7.60 -4.76 9.75
C ALA A 231 6.12 -4.54 10.14
N CYS A 232 5.43 -5.58 10.62
CA CYS A 232 4.04 -5.48 11.08
C CYS A 232 3.92 -4.54 12.29
N MET A 233 4.79 -4.67 13.28
CA MET A 233 4.80 -3.80 14.47
C MET A 233 5.08 -2.35 14.09
N LEU A 234 6.06 -2.13 13.21
CA LEU A 234 6.38 -0.80 12.71
C LEU A 234 5.20 -0.19 11.95
N LYS A 235 4.53 -0.99 11.10
CA LYS A 235 3.40 -0.57 10.28
C LYS A 235 2.14 -0.28 11.09
N LEU A 236 1.73 -1.20 11.95
CA LEU A 236 0.44 -1.12 12.63
C LEU A 236 0.47 -0.22 13.88
N VAL A 237 1.63 -0.11 14.51
CA VAL A 237 1.78 0.59 15.80
C VAL A 237 2.86 1.66 15.72
N GLY A 238 4.05 1.34 15.22
CA GLY A 238 5.22 2.20 15.30
C GLY A 238 5.00 3.58 14.66
N PHE A 239 4.59 3.62 13.39
CA PHE A 239 4.36 4.90 12.70
C PHE A 239 3.21 5.68 13.31
N THR A 240 2.13 5.00 13.70
CA THR A 240 0.98 5.63 14.35
C THR A 240 1.40 6.25 15.70
N ALA A 241 2.15 5.50 16.51
CA ALA A 241 2.61 5.98 17.83
C ALA A 241 3.56 7.19 17.74
N VAL A 242 4.37 7.27 16.67
CA VAL A 242 5.31 8.38 16.45
C VAL A 242 4.62 9.58 15.82
N PHE A 243 3.91 9.40 14.72
CA PHE A 243 3.44 10.51 13.89
C PHE A 243 2.05 11.01 14.23
N LEU A 244 1.18 10.20 14.84
CA LEU A 244 -0.17 10.65 15.22
C LEU A 244 -0.15 11.69 16.36
N PRO A 245 0.64 11.54 17.45
CA PRO A 245 0.80 12.60 18.43
C PRO A 245 1.35 13.89 17.83
N PHE A 246 2.30 13.78 16.89
CA PHE A 246 2.84 14.94 16.19
C PHE A 246 1.76 15.64 15.34
N ALA A 247 0.86 14.89 14.70
CA ALA A 247 -0.29 15.46 14.01
C ALA A 247 -1.21 16.24 14.98
N VAL A 248 -1.47 15.67 16.15
CA VAL A 248 -2.28 16.33 17.20
C VAL A 248 -1.64 17.65 17.66
N MET A 249 -0.31 17.67 17.84
CA MET A 249 0.44 18.88 18.21
C MET A 249 0.39 19.97 17.12
N LEU A 250 0.35 19.58 15.84
CA LEU A 250 0.19 20.51 14.71
C LEU A 250 -1.25 21.01 14.53
N GLY A 251 -2.17 20.57 15.39
CA GLY A 251 -3.55 21.05 15.40
C GLY A 251 -4.50 20.33 14.47
N PHE A 252 -4.11 19.19 13.88
CA PHE A 252 -5.05 18.35 13.12
C PHE A 252 -6.11 17.74 14.04
N ARG A 253 -7.37 17.68 13.57
CA ARG A 253 -8.52 17.20 14.35
C ARG A 253 -9.51 16.47 13.44
N ARG A 254 -10.46 15.75 14.06
CA ARG A 254 -11.61 15.11 13.38
C ARG A 254 -11.17 14.24 12.18
N GLU A 255 -11.70 14.52 11.00
CA GLU A 255 -11.42 13.77 9.75
C GLU A 255 -9.94 13.69 9.41
N GLU A 256 -9.18 14.78 9.63
CA GLU A 256 -7.75 14.81 9.36
C GLU A 256 -7.01 13.74 10.16
N LEU A 257 -7.33 13.61 11.47
CA LEU A 257 -6.70 12.61 12.33
C LEU A 257 -7.11 11.18 11.95
N ILE A 258 -8.35 10.97 11.53
CA ILE A 258 -8.79 9.65 11.05
C ILE A 258 -8.06 9.29 9.76
N ALA A 259 -7.96 10.20 8.81
CA ALA A 259 -7.22 9.98 7.58
C ALA A 259 -5.74 9.66 7.87
N ILE A 260 -5.09 10.41 8.77
CA ILE A 260 -3.71 10.16 9.20
C ILE A 260 -3.59 8.80 9.91
N LEU A 261 -4.52 8.44 10.80
CA LEU A 261 -4.53 7.14 11.47
C LEU A 261 -4.59 6.00 10.45
N VAL A 262 -5.49 6.08 9.46
CA VAL A 262 -5.62 5.05 8.42
C VAL A 262 -4.38 5.05 7.51
N MET A 263 -3.86 6.20 7.13
CA MET A 263 -2.63 6.31 6.34
C MET A 263 -1.45 5.61 7.02
N LEU A 264 -1.29 5.78 8.31
CA LEU A 264 -0.17 5.22 9.09
C LEU A 264 -0.39 3.77 9.50
N GLY A 265 -1.59 3.41 9.97
CA GLY A 265 -1.89 2.18 10.69
C GLY A 265 -2.74 1.15 9.93
N SER A 266 -3.17 1.42 8.69
CA SER A 266 -3.92 0.41 7.92
C SER A 266 -3.03 -0.71 7.40
N ALA A 267 -3.67 -1.81 6.96
CA ALA A 267 -2.98 -2.96 6.38
C ALA A 267 -2.04 -2.58 5.23
N THR A 268 -0.95 -3.31 5.10
CA THR A 268 -0.07 -3.20 3.94
C THR A 268 -0.81 -3.63 2.68
N THR A 269 -0.72 -2.81 1.63
CA THR A 269 -1.42 -3.09 0.36
C THR A 269 -0.84 -4.30 -0.37
N VAL A 270 -1.71 -5.09 -1.03
CA VAL A 270 -1.30 -6.25 -1.85
C VAL A 270 -0.33 -5.86 -2.97
N SER A 271 -0.39 -4.63 -3.47
CA SER A 271 0.53 -4.14 -4.50
C SER A 271 2.01 -4.22 -4.05
N CYS A 272 2.30 -4.23 -2.74
CA CYS A 272 3.65 -4.48 -2.22
C CYS A 272 4.16 -5.86 -2.66
N TYR A 273 3.34 -6.90 -2.52
CA TYR A 273 3.69 -8.26 -2.95
C TYR A 273 3.84 -8.35 -4.46
N VAL A 274 2.85 -7.82 -5.20
CA VAL A 274 2.86 -7.83 -6.66
C VAL A 274 4.13 -7.16 -7.21
N MET A 275 4.50 -6.00 -6.68
CA MET A 275 5.71 -5.28 -7.08
C MET A 275 6.99 -6.04 -6.71
N ALA A 276 7.10 -6.55 -5.47
CA ALA A 276 8.27 -7.30 -5.03
C ALA A 276 8.55 -8.48 -5.96
N LYS A 277 7.53 -9.31 -6.26
CA LYS A 277 7.66 -10.47 -7.15
C LYS A 277 8.10 -10.09 -8.56
N ASN A 278 7.47 -9.08 -9.16
CA ASN A 278 7.78 -8.68 -10.54
C ASN A 278 9.09 -7.90 -10.67
N MET A 279 9.64 -7.39 -9.56
CA MET A 279 10.92 -6.68 -9.53
C MET A 279 12.09 -7.55 -9.03
N GLY A 280 11.93 -8.89 -9.05
CA GLY A 280 13.01 -9.84 -8.80
C GLY A 280 13.28 -10.13 -7.32
N HIS A 281 12.35 -9.79 -6.41
CA HIS A 281 12.39 -10.18 -5.00
C HIS A 281 11.63 -11.49 -4.76
N GLU A 282 11.91 -12.17 -3.66
CA GLU A 282 11.19 -13.40 -3.31
C GLU A 282 9.71 -13.17 -3.00
N GLY A 283 9.35 -12.01 -2.45
CA GLY A 283 8.00 -11.67 -2.01
C GLY A 283 7.55 -12.40 -0.73
N THR A 284 8.42 -13.24 -0.13
CA THR A 284 8.09 -14.03 1.06
C THR A 284 7.83 -13.15 2.28
N LEU A 285 8.70 -12.15 2.53
CA LEU A 285 8.51 -11.19 3.62
C LEU A 285 7.25 -10.37 3.37
N THR A 286 7.11 -9.84 2.17
CA THR A 286 5.99 -8.97 1.82
C THR A 286 4.65 -9.69 1.92
N SER A 287 4.57 -10.96 1.47
CA SER A 287 3.33 -11.76 1.63
C SER A 287 2.96 -11.98 3.08
N GLY A 288 3.93 -12.32 3.95
CA GLY A 288 3.70 -12.46 5.39
C GLY A 288 3.22 -11.16 6.03
N VAL A 289 3.82 -10.02 5.68
CA VAL A 289 3.41 -8.70 6.20
C VAL A 289 2.00 -8.35 5.73
N VAL A 290 1.66 -8.55 4.44
CA VAL A 290 0.31 -8.29 3.93
C VAL A 290 -0.73 -9.12 4.68
N MET A 291 -0.48 -10.42 4.87
CA MET A 291 -1.40 -11.31 5.60
C MET A 291 -1.61 -10.87 7.05
N LEU A 292 -0.52 -10.70 7.80
CA LEU A 292 -0.61 -10.35 9.21
C LEU A 292 -1.19 -8.96 9.43
N THR A 293 -0.75 -7.96 8.64
CA THR A 293 -1.29 -6.61 8.79
C THR A 293 -2.76 -6.52 8.40
N THR A 294 -3.24 -7.33 7.45
CA THR A 294 -4.66 -7.39 7.09
C THR A 294 -5.50 -7.88 8.28
N VAL A 295 -5.06 -8.95 8.97
CA VAL A 295 -5.79 -9.48 10.13
C VAL A 295 -5.75 -8.50 11.31
N PHE A 296 -4.56 -7.97 11.63
CA PHE A 296 -4.37 -7.17 12.84
C PHE A 296 -4.77 -5.69 12.67
N SER A 297 -4.84 -5.17 11.46
CA SER A 297 -5.22 -3.76 11.22
C SER A 297 -6.64 -3.43 11.69
N ALA A 298 -7.57 -4.39 11.65
CA ALA A 298 -8.92 -4.21 12.18
C ALA A 298 -8.90 -3.83 13.68
N PHE A 299 -8.04 -4.50 14.44
CA PHE A 299 -7.91 -4.24 15.89
C PHE A 299 -7.12 -2.97 16.17
N THR A 300 -6.01 -2.75 15.48
CA THR A 300 -5.16 -1.57 15.71
C THR A 300 -5.84 -0.27 15.27
N LEU A 301 -6.56 -0.26 14.16
CA LEU A 301 -7.33 0.91 13.72
C LEU A 301 -8.50 1.19 14.66
N THR A 302 -9.24 0.16 15.08
CA THR A 302 -10.33 0.32 16.05
C THR A 302 -9.81 0.83 17.39
N GLY A 303 -8.68 0.29 17.87
CA GLY A 303 -8.01 0.76 19.08
C GLY A 303 -7.52 2.21 18.97
N GLY A 304 -6.89 2.56 17.84
CA GLY A 304 -6.47 3.93 17.55
C GLY A 304 -7.64 4.92 17.51
N LEU A 305 -8.73 4.55 16.85
CA LEU A 305 -9.95 5.35 16.81
C LEU A 305 -10.58 5.51 18.21
N PHE A 306 -10.59 4.44 19.01
CA PHE A 306 -11.08 4.49 20.40
C PHE A 306 -10.25 5.48 21.24
N ILE A 307 -8.92 5.45 21.11
CA ILE A 307 -8.03 6.40 21.81
C ILE A 307 -8.33 7.84 21.38
N LEU A 308 -8.43 8.10 20.08
CA LEU A 308 -8.75 9.45 19.58
C LEU A 308 -10.10 9.96 20.08
N LYS A 309 -11.12 9.10 20.10
CA LYS A 309 -12.45 9.43 20.64
C LYS A 309 -12.41 9.69 22.16
N SER A 310 -11.69 8.87 22.94
CA SER A 310 -11.57 9.05 24.38
C SER A 310 -10.83 10.36 24.78
N MET A 311 -9.99 10.86 23.86
CA MET A 311 -9.30 12.14 24.03
C MET A 311 -10.10 13.33 23.45
N ASN A 312 -11.33 13.15 22.97
CA ASN A 312 -12.17 14.16 22.31
C ASN A 312 -11.48 14.84 21.11
N LEU A 313 -10.64 14.11 20.37
CA LEU A 313 -9.92 14.61 19.21
C LEU A 313 -10.67 14.36 17.90
N VAL A 314 -11.62 13.41 17.96
CA VAL A 314 -12.45 12.94 16.83
C VAL A 314 -13.89 12.80 17.27
#